data_944d7057d4cef261321b8d112a042060
#
_entry.id   944d7057d4cef261321b8d112a042060
#
_cell.length_a   1.000
_cell.length_b   1.000
_cell.length_c   1.000
_cell.angle_alpha   90.00
_cell.angle_beta   90.00
_cell.angle_gamma   90.00
#
_symmetry.space_group_name_H-M   'P 1'
#
loop_
_entity.id
_entity.type
_entity.pdbx_description
1 polymer ?
#
loop_
_entity_poly.entity_id
_entity_poly.type
_entity_poly.pdbx_seq_one_letter_code
_entity_poly.pdbx_strand_id
1 'polypeptide(L)' 'MAALLRLPGGASEASEIVEALVVAAQARDTTAPKLAARWRQIADDIGDALDQLPAPPGPQHD' A
#
# COMPACT_ATOMS: atom_id res chain seq x y z
N MET A 1 -1.14 -12.31 -1.29
CA MET A 1 -1.04 -12.77 -2.65
C MET A 1 0.37 -12.76 -3.17
N ALA A 2 0.67 -13.76 -3.94
CA ALA A 2 2.03 -13.88 -4.47
C ALA A 2 2.44 -12.70 -5.33
N ALA A 3 1.49 -12.04 -5.97
CA ALA A 3 1.81 -10.93 -6.87
C ALA A 3 2.55 -9.79 -6.16
N LEU A 4 2.22 -9.53 -4.92
CA LEU A 4 2.89 -8.47 -4.18
C LEU A 4 4.36 -8.78 -3.93
N LEU A 5 4.67 -10.05 -3.81
CA LEU A 5 6.04 -10.46 -3.51
C LEU A 5 6.95 -10.42 -4.74
N ARG A 6 6.37 -10.21 -5.91
CA ARG A 6 7.12 -10.16 -7.15
C ARG A 6 7.64 -8.78 -7.50
N LEU A 7 7.25 -7.78 -6.73
CA LEU A 7 7.78 -6.45 -6.94
C LEU A 7 9.27 -6.43 -6.63
N PRO A 8 10.07 -5.73 -7.42
CA PRO A 8 11.52 -5.68 -7.18
C PRO A 8 11.89 -5.24 -5.77
N GLY A 9 11.13 -4.30 -5.22
CA GLY A 9 11.37 -3.81 -3.87
C GLY A 9 10.59 -4.55 -2.81
N GLY A 10 9.80 -5.56 -3.19
CA GLY A 10 9.01 -6.32 -2.22
C GLY A 10 8.04 -5.48 -1.43
N ALA A 11 7.96 -5.75 -0.12
CA ALA A 11 7.04 -5.04 0.76
C ALA A 11 7.33 -3.55 0.83
N SER A 12 8.60 -3.17 0.73
CA SER A 12 8.98 -1.77 0.78
C SER A 12 8.38 -0.99 -0.39
N GLU A 13 8.46 -1.57 -1.57
CA GLU A 13 7.90 -0.91 -2.76
C GLU A 13 6.38 -0.88 -2.71
N ALA A 14 5.77 -1.94 -2.19
CA ALA A 14 4.33 -1.98 -2.02
C ALA A 14 3.87 -0.88 -1.04
N SER A 15 4.64 -0.63 0.01
CA SER A 15 4.33 0.44 0.95
C SER A 15 4.37 1.80 0.28
N GLU A 16 5.31 2.01 -0.62
CA GLU A 16 5.37 3.26 -1.38
C GLU A 16 4.15 3.43 -2.28
N ILE A 17 3.68 2.33 -2.85
CA ILE A 17 2.47 2.38 -3.68
C ILE A 17 1.27 2.77 -2.83
N VAL A 18 1.16 2.22 -1.63
CA VAL A 18 0.07 2.58 -0.72
C VAL A 18 0.10 4.07 -0.43
N GLU A 19 1.27 4.59 -0.12
CA GLU A 19 1.43 6.02 0.17
C GLU A 19 1.05 6.86 -1.03
N ALA A 20 1.49 6.46 -2.21
CA ALA A 20 1.17 7.19 -3.44
C ALA A 20 -0.33 7.21 -3.69
N LEU A 21 -1.01 6.09 -3.42
CA LEU A 21 -2.46 6.01 -3.60
C LEU A 21 -3.19 6.94 -2.63
N VAL A 22 -2.73 7.01 -1.40
CA VAL A 22 -3.35 7.89 -0.41
C VAL A 22 -3.18 9.35 -0.82
N VAL A 23 -1.99 9.73 -1.24
CA VAL A 23 -1.73 11.10 -1.68
C VAL A 23 -2.56 11.42 -2.92
N ALA A 24 -2.63 10.50 -3.88
CA ALA A 24 -3.41 10.70 -5.08
C ALA A 24 -4.90 10.83 -4.75
N ALA A 25 -5.39 10.03 -3.81
CA ALA A 25 -6.78 10.10 -3.39
C ALA A 25 -7.09 11.45 -2.78
N GLN A 26 -6.20 11.96 -1.93
CA GLN A 26 -6.39 13.27 -1.33
C GLN A 26 -6.47 14.36 -2.40
N ALA A 27 -5.64 14.26 -3.42
CA ALA A 27 -5.63 15.23 -4.50
C ALA A 27 -6.93 15.20 -5.32
N ARG A 28 -7.66 14.10 -5.29
CA ARG A 28 -8.89 13.94 -6.06
C ARG A 28 -10.17 14.01 -5.23
N ASP A 29 -10.05 14.26 -3.94
CA ASP A 29 -11.22 14.25 -3.07
C ASP A 29 -12.33 15.18 -3.56
N THR A 30 -11.97 16.35 -4.04
CA THR A 30 -12.96 17.33 -4.50
C THR A 30 -13.40 17.11 -5.93
N THR A 31 -12.47 16.77 -6.81
CA THR A 31 -12.76 16.70 -8.24
C THR A 31 -13.28 15.33 -8.68
N ALA A 32 -12.88 14.28 -7.99
CA ALA A 32 -13.29 12.92 -8.35
C ALA A 32 -13.43 12.07 -7.10
N PRO A 33 -14.47 12.34 -6.28
CA PRO A 33 -14.60 11.65 -4.99
C PRO A 33 -14.76 10.14 -5.10
N LYS A 34 -15.43 9.66 -6.14
CA LYS A 34 -15.59 8.21 -6.30
C LYS A 34 -14.27 7.55 -6.63
N LEU A 35 -13.46 8.20 -7.44
CA LEU A 35 -12.13 7.70 -7.77
C LEU A 35 -11.24 7.73 -6.52
N ALA A 36 -11.33 8.79 -5.74
CA ALA A 36 -10.57 8.90 -4.50
C ALA A 36 -10.94 7.76 -3.54
N ALA A 37 -12.23 7.47 -3.41
CA ALA A 37 -12.69 6.38 -2.55
C ALA A 37 -12.16 5.03 -3.03
N ARG A 38 -12.14 4.82 -4.35
CA ARG A 38 -11.62 3.59 -4.91
C ARG A 38 -10.13 3.44 -4.63
N TRP A 39 -9.38 4.52 -4.77
CA TRP A 39 -7.94 4.47 -4.51
C TRP A 39 -7.64 4.19 -3.05
N ARG A 40 -8.45 4.75 -2.14
CA ARG A 40 -8.30 4.44 -0.72
C ARG A 40 -8.59 2.99 -0.43
N GLN A 41 -9.59 2.42 -1.12
CA GLN A 41 -9.90 1.01 -0.95
C GLN A 41 -8.74 0.14 -1.41
N ILE A 42 -8.14 0.48 -2.54
CA ILE A 42 -6.98 -0.26 -3.05
C ILE A 42 -5.82 -0.16 -2.05
N ALA A 43 -5.60 1.04 -1.51
CA ALA A 43 -4.53 1.23 -0.53
C ALA A 43 -4.79 0.39 0.72
N ASP A 44 -6.04 0.33 1.18
CA ASP A 44 -6.39 -0.48 2.34
C ASP A 44 -6.15 -1.96 2.06
N ASP A 45 -6.53 -2.42 0.88
CA ASP A 45 -6.35 -3.82 0.51
C ASP A 45 -4.86 -4.20 0.48
N ILE A 46 -4.04 -3.31 -0.06
CA ILE A 46 -2.60 -3.56 -0.09
C ILE A 46 -2.03 -3.52 1.32
N GLY A 47 -2.47 -2.57 2.13
CA GLY A 47 -2.03 -2.46 3.51
C GLY A 47 -2.36 -3.71 4.31
N ASP A 48 -3.57 -4.25 4.12
CA ASP A 48 -3.98 -5.48 4.79
C ASP A 48 -3.09 -6.64 4.36
N ALA A 49 -2.78 -6.72 3.09
CA ALA A 49 -1.92 -7.79 2.59
C ALA A 49 -0.51 -7.67 3.19
N LEU A 50 -0.01 -6.46 3.32
CA LEU A 50 1.31 -6.25 3.92
C LEU A 50 1.31 -6.65 5.40
N ASP A 51 0.22 -6.35 6.10
CA ASP A 51 0.12 -6.70 7.52
C ASP A 51 0.12 -8.20 7.75
N GLN A 52 -0.23 -8.97 6.75
CA GLN A 52 -0.27 -10.42 6.86
C GLN A 52 1.05 -11.07 6.51
N LEU A 53 2.03 -10.33 6.04
CA LEU A 53 3.33 -10.88 5.76
C LEU A 53 4.09 -11.10 7.06
N PRO A 54 4.87 -12.17 7.15
CA PRO A 54 5.68 -12.39 8.35
C PRO A 54 6.72 -11.29 8.49
N ALA A 55 7.02 -10.95 9.73
CA ALA A 55 8.03 -9.95 10.01
C ALA A 55 9.37 -10.41 9.47
N PRO A 56 10.16 -9.51 8.89
CA PRO A 56 11.47 -9.88 8.40
C PRO A 56 12.37 -10.29 9.55
N PRO A 57 13.22 -11.29 9.35
CA PRO A 57 14.13 -11.77 10.41
C PRO A 57 15.28 -10.81 10.57
N GLY A 58 15.18 -9.66 10.73
CA GLY A 58 16.28 -8.74 10.89
C GLY A 58 16.51 -8.38 12.33
N PRO A 59 17.54 -7.58 12.62
CA PRO A 59 17.77 -7.00 13.93
C PRO A 59 16.62 -6.04 14.19
N GLN A 60 15.98 -6.35 15.14
CA GLN A 60 14.88 -5.49 15.45
C GLN A 60 15.31 -4.37 16.34
N HIS A 61 15.84 -4.24 16.53
CA HIS A 61 16.26 -3.61 17.32
C HIS A 61 16.26 -3.41 18.02
N ASP A 62 16.31 -3.39 18.23
CA ASP A 62 16.39 -3.31 18.94
C ASP A 62 16.63 -2.97 19.40
#